data_5eb3bd4179d8d859b711b642b9b240e5
#
_entry.id   5eb3bd4179d8d859b711b642b9b240e5
#
_cell.length_a   1.000
_cell.length_b   1.000
_cell.length_c   1.000
_cell.angle_alpha   90.00
_cell.angle_beta   90.00
_cell.angle_gamma   90.00
#
_symmetry.space_group_name_H-M   'P 1'
#
loop_
_entity.id
_entity.type
_entity.pdbx_description
1 polymer ?
#
loop_
_entity_poly.entity_id
_entity_poly.type
_entity_poly.pdbx_seq_one_letter_code
_entity_poly.pdbx_strand_id
1 'polypeptide(L)'
;MYSIALMPTECKDDYQAQLFSNRLAKRLKHLRKWARKNGVTCYRVYDRDIPEIPISVDLYEFLPDEIGDKKSAVRFTADEFARLSENDAGMQAEIASRSALVICLYERPYEKAEAEERAWLSKIAQAASAVVGTAENRIVVKTRKRDKGGSQYAEDVNDIQSADHIEGLIQECASLFRVSISSRIDSGLFFDHRPLRAKVRENASGKSVLNLFCYTGSFSVYAAEGNARLVDSVDLSNTYIERAKENMRLNGFSDEKKYRFIRADAAEFIFQKKASGERYDIIILDPPTFSNSKMTNTVLDLVKDWPRFVNGCIALLTKGGVLYFSTNAKRLRFDESLIEMPANENAITVRDITASTIPEDFLQKKPHRAWEIRRN
;
A
#
# COMPACT_ATOMS: atom_id res chain seq x y z
N MET A 1 -28.49 -23.59 17.85
CA MET A 1 -27.55 -23.20 16.79
C MET A 1 -27.77 -24.13 15.59
N TYR A 2 -28.44 -23.67 14.54
CA TYR A 2 -28.50 -24.43 13.29
C TYR A 2 -27.14 -24.39 12.65
N SER A 3 -26.59 -25.57 12.30
CA SER A 3 -25.28 -25.67 11.66
C SER A 3 -25.36 -25.04 10.28
N ILE A 4 -24.55 -24.01 10.01
CA ILE A 4 -24.42 -23.32 8.71
C ILE A 4 -24.14 -24.31 7.57
N ALA A 5 -23.59 -25.48 7.87
CA ALA A 5 -23.29 -26.53 6.91
C ALA A 5 -24.52 -27.24 6.30
N LEU A 6 -25.71 -27.08 6.89
CA LEU A 6 -26.96 -27.75 6.46
C LEU A 6 -27.91 -26.81 5.70
N MET A 7 -27.56 -25.55 5.48
CA MET A 7 -28.38 -24.60 4.73
C MET A 7 -28.22 -24.80 3.21
N PRO A 8 -29.29 -24.61 2.42
CA PRO A 8 -29.17 -24.49 0.95
C PRO A 8 -28.16 -23.40 0.57
N THR A 9 -27.44 -23.58 -0.52
CA THR A 9 -26.34 -22.67 -0.94
C THR A 9 -26.81 -21.21 -1.05
N GLU A 10 -27.98 -20.95 -1.65
CA GLU A 10 -28.55 -19.60 -1.76
C GLU A 10 -28.82 -18.96 -0.38
N CYS A 11 -29.43 -19.72 0.54
CA CYS A 11 -29.69 -19.23 1.91
C CYS A 11 -28.38 -18.96 2.68
N LYS A 12 -27.34 -19.75 2.44
CA LYS A 12 -26.01 -19.54 3.03
C LYS A 12 -25.33 -18.30 2.49
N ASP A 13 -25.38 -18.05 1.18
CA ASP A 13 -24.77 -16.89 0.56
C ASP A 13 -25.46 -15.59 1.01
N ASP A 14 -26.80 -15.58 1.13
CA ASP A 14 -27.56 -14.44 1.66
C ASP A 14 -27.24 -14.16 3.14
N TYR A 15 -27.13 -15.21 3.92
CA TYR A 15 -26.72 -15.08 5.33
C TYR A 15 -25.29 -14.50 5.45
N GLN A 16 -24.35 -14.97 4.62
CA GLN A 16 -22.99 -14.41 4.60
C GLN A 16 -22.97 -12.95 4.14
N ALA A 17 -23.76 -12.58 3.13
CA ALA A 17 -23.90 -11.20 2.68
C ALA A 17 -24.45 -10.30 3.79
N GLN A 18 -25.43 -10.77 4.57
CA GLN A 18 -25.97 -10.04 5.72
C GLN A 18 -24.94 -9.88 6.85
N LEU A 19 -24.20 -10.93 7.19
CA LEU A 19 -23.11 -10.87 8.19
C LEU A 19 -22.03 -9.87 7.77
N PHE A 20 -21.65 -9.94 6.49
CA PHE A 20 -20.68 -9.03 5.90
C PHE A 20 -21.16 -7.58 5.96
N SER A 21 -22.42 -7.29 5.55
CA SER A 21 -23.02 -5.95 5.61
C SER A 21 -22.95 -5.36 7.02
N ASN A 22 -23.38 -6.14 8.02
CA ASN A 22 -23.36 -5.69 9.42
C ASN A 22 -21.94 -5.38 9.90
N ARG A 23 -20.97 -6.24 9.55
CA ARG A 23 -19.57 -6.03 9.91
C ARG A 23 -18.96 -4.83 9.20
N LEU A 24 -19.20 -4.71 7.89
CA LEU A 24 -18.72 -3.60 7.05
C LEU A 24 -19.26 -2.26 7.56
N ALA A 25 -20.56 -2.15 7.83
CA ALA A 25 -21.19 -0.94 8.35
C ALA A 25 -20.57 -0.50 9.69
N LYS A 26 -20.34 -1.45 10.60
CA LYS A 26 -19.67 -1.17 11.88
C LYS A 26 -18.24 -0.65 11.69
N ARG A 27 -17.46 -1.30 10.83
CA ARG A 27 -16.08 -0.89 10.51
C ARG A 27 -16.04 0.47 9.83
N LEU A 28 -16.90 0.68 8.83
CA LEU A 28 -17.00 1.91 8.08
C LEU A 28 -17.31 3.11 8.98
N LYS A 29 -18.27 2.97 9.91
CA LYS A 29 -18.61 4.01 10.89
C LYS A 29 -17.41 4.42 11.75
N HIS A 30 -16.59 3.47 12.17
CA HIS A 30 -15.37 3.74 12.95
C HIS A 30 -14.29 4.39 12.09
N LEU A 31 -13.98 3.79 10.93
CA LEU A 31 -12.86 4.21 10.09
C LEU A 31 -13.12 5.55 9.38
N ARG A 32 -14.37 5.89 9.04
CA ARG A 32 -14.70 7.23 8.50
C ARG A 32 -14.32 8.35 9.47
N LYS A 33 -14.54 8.16 10.77
CA LYS A 33 -14.14 9.16 11.80
C LYS A 33 -12.62 9.32 11.84
N TRP A 34 -11.91 8.20 11.83
CA TRP A 34 -10.46 8.19 11.82
C TRP A 34 -9.90 8.81 10.51
N ALA A 35 -10.44 8.43 9.37
CA ALA A 35 -10.01 8.92 8.05
C ALA A 35 -10.16 10.43 7.94
N ARG A 36 -11.32 10.98 8.33
CA ARG A 36 -11.57 12.42 8.38
C ARG A 36 -10.57 13.15 9.27
N LYS A 37 -10.35 12.65 10.49
CA LYS A 37 -9.38 13.26 11.44
C LYS A 37 -7.96 13.31 10.86
N ASN A 38 -7.59 12.37 10.00
CA ASN A 38 -6.25 12.23 9.47
C ASN A 38 -6.10 12.70 8.01
N GLY A 39 -7.14 13.25 7.40
CA GLY A 39 -7.10 13.69 6.00
C GLY A 39 -6.86 12.55 5.02
N VAL A 40 -7.52 11.40 5.23
CA VAL A 40 -7.34 10.18 4.44
C VAL A 40 -8.61 9.88 3.67
N THR A 41 -8.51 9.76 2.34
CA THR A 41 -9.63 9.44 1.44
C THR A 41 -9.54 8.02 0.84
N CYS A 42 -8.56 7.20 1.29
CA CYS A 42 -8.38 5.83 0.84
C CYS A 42 -7.93 4.93 2.00
N TYR A 43 -8.67 3.88 2.29
CA TYR A 43 -8.38 3.00 3.43
C TYR A 43 -9.09 1.65 3.33
N ARG A 44 -8.58 0.66 4.06
CA ARG A 44 -9.16 -0.68 4.12
C ARG A 44 -10.32 -0.71 5.09
N VAL A 45 -11.51 -1.06 4.61
CA VAL A 45 -12.73 -1.10 5.43
C VAL A 45 -13.10 -2.51 5.91
N TYR A 46 -12.56 -3.56 5.30
CA TYR A 46 -12.76 -4.95 5.71
C TYR A 46 -11.53 -5.80 5.34
N ASP A 47 -11.09 -6.72 6.20
CA ASP A 47 -9.98 -7.63 5.92
C ASP A 47 -10.18 -8.99 6.60
N ARG A 48 -10.94 -9.89 5.96
CA ARG A 48 -11.15 -11.26 6.45
C ARG A 48 -11.57 -11.30 7.92
N ASP A 49 -12.43 -10.36 8.30
CA ASP A 49 -12.93 -10.24 9.69
C ASP A 49 -13.80 -11.43 10.10
N ILE A 50 -14.45 -12.05 9.11
CA ILE A 50 -15.26 -13.26 9.23
C ILE A 50 -14.55 -14.36 8.46
N PRO A 51 -14.17 -15.49 9.08
CA PRO A 51 -13.37 -16.54 8.44
C PRO A 51 -13.99 -17.12 7.15
N GLU A 52 -15.33 -17.20 7.10
CA GLU A 52 -16.08 -17.72 5.95
C GLU A 52 -16.16 -16.73 4.79
N ILE A 53 -15.73 -15.48 5.01
CA ILE A 53 -15.76 -14.39 4.02
C ILE A 53 -14.33 -13.88 3.80
N PRO A 54 -13.50 -14.64 3.06
CA PRO A 54 -12.07 -14.40 2.93
C PRO A 54 -11.75 -13.31 1.92
N ILE A 55 -12.30 -12.12 2.09
CA ILE A 55 -12.06 -10.96 1.24
C ILE A 55 -11.39 -9.82 2.00
N SER A 56 -10.76 -8.91 1.28
CA SER A 56 -10.52 -7.55 1.75
C SER A 56 -11.32 -6.56 0.90
N VAL A 57 -11.69 -5.44 1.50
CA VAL A 57 -12.37 -4.34 0.83
C VAL A 57 -11.62 -3.05 1.10
N ASP A 58 -11.14 -2.41 0.04
CA ASP A 58 -10.47 -1.12 0.07
C ASP A 58 -11.42 -0.06 -0.51
N LEU A 59 -11.64 1.03 0.24
CA LEU A 59 -12.45 2.17 -0.17
C LEU A 59 -11.53 3.28 -0.71
N TYR A 60 -11.93 3.86 -1.84
CA TYR A 60 -11.32 5.02 -2.47
C TYR A 60 -12.39 6.10 -2.63
N GLU A 61 -12.27 7.19 -1.89
CA GLU A 61 -13.07 8.41 -2.06
C GLU A 61 -12.22 9.37 -2.92
N PHE A 62 -12.40 9.28 -4.25
CA PHE A 62 -11.61 10.09 -5.19
C PHE A 62 -11.91 11.58 -5.03
N LEU A 63 -10.91 12.41 -5.27
CA LEU A 63 -11.09 13.85 -5.39
C LEU A 63 -11.77 14.17 -6.72
N PRO A 64 -12.51 15.30 -6.82
CA PRO A 64 -13.01 15.79 -8.09
C PRO A 64 -11.90 16.03 -9.12
N ASP A 65 -12.21 15.84 -10.40
CA ASP A 65 -11.23 15.92 -11.49
C ASP A 65 -10.61 17.31 -11.66
N GLU A 66 -11.30 18.36 -11.20
CA GLU A 66 -10.83 19.76 -11.23
C GLU A 66 -9.70 20.01 -10.23
N ILE A 67 -9.50 19.12 -9.27
CA ILE A 67 -8.44 19.23 -8.26
C ILE A 67 -7.15 18.64 -8.80
N GLY A 68 -6.19 19.50 -9.13
CA GLY A 68 -4.91 19.11 -9.72
C GLY A 68 -3.68 19.39 -8.86
N ASP A 69 -3.84 19.99 -7.67
CA ASP A 69 -2.73 20.36 -6.79
C ASP A 69 -3.03 20.10 -5.31
N LYS A 70 -1.96 19.95 -4.53
CA LYS A 70 -2.03 19.64 -3.10
C LYS A 70 -2.80 20.67 -2.28
N LYS A 71 -2.64 21.98 -2.54
CA LYS A 71 -3.27 23.04 -1.74
C LYS A 71 -4.77 23.04 -1.91
N SER A 72 -5.23 22.92 -3.16
CA SER A 72 -6.65 22.82 -3.51
C SER A 72 -7.26 21.54 -2.92
N ALA A 73 -6.57 20.42 -2.98
CA ALA A 73 -7.02 19.14 -2.43
C ALA A 73 -7.21 19.18 -0.91
N VAL A 74 -6.22 19.68 -0.17
CA VAL A 74 -6.28 19.77 1.29
C VAL A 74 -7.42 20.67 1.74
N ARG A 75 -7.63 21.81 1.06
CA ARG A 75 -8.74 22.69 1.35
C ARG A 75 -10.08 22.03 1.06
N PHE A 76 -10.23 21.45 -0.11
CA PHE A 76 -11.46 20.74 -0.51
C PHE A 76 -11.82 19.65 0.49
N THR A 77 -10.86 18.78 0.85
CA THR A 77 -11.08 17.67 1.80
C THR A 77 -11.46 18.19 3.19
N ALA A 78 -10.86 19.29 3.64
CA ALA A 78 -11.21 19.90 4.92
C ALA A 78 -12.66 20.45 4.92
N ASP A 79 -13.06 21.16 3.87
CA ASP A 79 -14.42 21.70 3.71
C ASP A 79 -15.46 20.57 3.62
N GLU A 80 -15.14 19.51 2.86
CA GLU A 80 -15.98 18.31 2.74
C GLU A 80 -16.17 17.62 4.08
N PHE A 81 -15.11 17.42 4.84
CA PHE A 81 -15.16 16.75 6.14
C PHE A 81 -15.92 17.59 7.19
N ALA A 82 -15.84 18.93 7.12
CA ALA A 82 -16.63 19.82 7.95
C ALA A 82 -18.14 19.65 7.67
N ARG A 83 -18.54 19.69 6.39
CA ARG A 83 -19.94 19.48 5.96
C ARG A 83 -20.47 18.09 6.34
N LEU A 84 -19.65 17.05 6.23
CA LEU A 84 -20.04 15.72 6.67
C LEU A 84 -20.26 15.61 8.18
N SER A 85 -19.55 16.39 9.01
CA SER A 85 -19.77 16.42 10.46
C SER A 85 -21.11 17.08 10.83
N GLU A 86 -21.66 17.90 9.94
CA GLU A 86 -22.99 18.53 10.05
C GLU A 86 -24.13 17.63 9.53
N ASN A 87 -23.86 16.36 9.15
CA ASN A 87 -24.81 15.43 8.55
C ASN A 87 -25.43 15.90 7.22
N ASP A 88 -24.66 16.57 6.39
CA ASP A 88 -25.07 16.97 5.04
C ASP A 88 -25.30 15.74 4.14
N ALA A 89 -26.57 15.39 3.91
CA ALA A 89 -26.94 14.24 3.07
C ALA A 89 -26.53 14.43 1.60
N GLY A 90 -26.54 15.68 1.10
CA GLY A 90 -26.08 16.00 -0.26
C GLY A 90 -24.61 15.70 -0.44
N MET A 91 -23.79 16.10 0.54
CA MET A 91 -22.35 15.81 0.54
C MET A 91 -22.07 14.30 0.64
N GLN A 92 -22.85 13.56 1.43
CA GLN A 92 -22.68 12.10 1.50
C GLN A 92 -22.97 11.44 0.15
N ALA A 93 -24.00 11.89 -0.56
CA ALA A 93 -24.32 11.39 -1.91
C ALA A 93 -23.25 11.78 -2.94
N GLU A 94 -22.72 12.99 -2.87
CA GLU A 94 -21.63 13.46 -3.72
C GLU A 94 -20.35 12.63 -3.53
N ILE A 95 -19.92 12.36 -2.30
CA ILE A 95 -18.78 11.50 -2.01
C ILE A 95 -19.04 10.07 -2.53
N ALA A 96 -20.22 9.53 -2.28
CA ALA A 96 -20.59 8.19 -2.73
C ALA A 96 -20.52 8.07 -4.25
N SER A 97 -20.92 9.08 -5.01
CA SER A 97 -20.91 9.08 -6.49
C SER A 97 -19.50 8.96 -7.08
N ARG A 98 -18.48 9.51 -6.43
CA ARG A 98 -17.08 9.41 -6.85
C ARG A 98 -16.27 8.38 -6.08
N SER A 99 -16.87 7.69 -5.11
CA SER A 99 -16.22 6.56 -4.41
C SER A 99 -16.15 5.32 -5.26
N ALA A 100 -15.15 4.50 -5.01
CA ALA A 100 -15.02 3.17 -5.60
C ALA A 100 -14.52 2.16 -4.57
N LEU A 101 -14.80 0.88 -4.80
CA LEU A 101 -14.36 -0.22 -3.96
C LEU A 101 -13.49 -1.19 -4.75
N VAL A 102 -12.46 -1.70 -4.08
CA VAL A 102 -11.72 -2.87 -4.55
C VAL A 102 -11.97 -4.01 -3.58
N ILE A 103 -12.60 -5.07 -4.07
CA ILE A 103 -12.85 -6.31 -3.33
C ILE A 103 -11.83 -7.34 -3.80
N CYS A 104 -10.92 -7.77 -2.92
CA CYS A 104 -9.94 -8.81 -3.23
C CYS A 104 -10.34 -10.11 -2.54
N LEU A 105 -10.61 -11.17 -3.33
CA LEU A 105 -10.84 -12.52 -2.83
C LEU A 105 -9.47 -13.18 -2.55
N TYR A 106 -9.32 -13.73 -1.36
CA TYR A 106 -8.19 -14.58 -0.99
C TYR A 106 -8.51 -16.05 -1.21
N GLU A 107 -7.47 -16.83 -1.44
CA GLU A 107 -7.56 -18.29 -1.61
C GLU A 107 -8.32 -18.93 -0.43
N ARG A 108 -9.26 -19.80 -0.76
CA ARG A 108 -10.02 -20.60 0.19
C ARG A 108 -9.30 -21.93 0.45
N PRO A 109 -9.51 -22.58 1.61
CA PRO A 109 -8.97 -23.93 1.85
C PRO A 109 -9.74 -25.03 1.09
N TYR A 110 -10.76 -24.67 0.31
CA TYR A 110 -11.57 -25.57 -0.51
C TYR A 110 -11.88 -24.93 -1.87
N GLU A 111 -12.09 -25.75 -2.88
CA GLU A 111 -12.51 -25.29 -4.19
C GLU A 111 -14.03 -25.02 -4.21
N LYS A 112 -14.43 -23.94 -4.88
CA LYS A 112 -15.81 -23.60 -5.18
C LYS A 112 -15.95 -23.53 -6.71
N ALA A 113 -17.08 -24.00 -7.25
CA ALA A 113 -17.33 -23.90 -8.68
C ALA A 113 -17.29 -22.42 -9.11
N GLU A 114 -16.70 -22.14 -10.24
CA GLU A 114 -16.45 -20.74 -10.70
C GLU A 114 -17.77 -19.94 -10.82
N ALA A 115 -18.84 -20.57 -11.30
CA ALA A 115 -20.14 -19.93 -11.40
C ALA A 115 -20.73 -19.58 -10.02
N GLU A 116 -20.59 -20.49 -9.04
CA GLU A 116 -21.02 -20.24 -7.66
C GLU A 116 -20.17 -19.17 -6.97
N GLU A 117 -18.86 -19.15 -7.24
CA GLU A 117 -17.98 -18.12 -6.69
C GLU A 117 -18.31 -16.74 -7.25
N ARG A 118 -18.58 -16.64 -8.55
CA ARG A 118 -19.06 -15.40 -9.20
C ARG A 118 -20.38 -14.92 -8.62
N ALA A 119 -21.36 -15.81 -8.48
CA ALA A 119 -22.67 -15.47 -7.90
C ALA A 119 -22.54 -14.97 -6.46
N TRP A 120 -21.71 -15.64 -5.64
CA TRP A 120 -21.41 -15.22 -4.27
C TRP A 120 -20.72 -13.85 -4.22
N LEU A 121 -19.71 -13.62 -5.07
CA LEU A 121 -19.00 -12.33 -5.14
C LEU A 121 -19.93 -11.21 -5.59
N SER A 122 -20.85 -11.47 -6.50
CA SER A 122 -21.87 -10.49 -6.90
C SER A 122 -22.76 -10.09 -5.73
N LYS A 123 -23.25 -11.03 -4.92
CA LYS A 123 -24.02 -10.73 -3.68
C LYS A 123 -23.21 -9.92 -2.69
N ILE A 124 -21.93 -10.25 -2.50
CA ILE A 124 -21.03 -9.49 -1.62
C ILE A 124 -20.80 -8.07 -2.16
N ALA A 125 -20.61 -7.89 -3.47
CA ALA A 125 -20.45 -6.57 -4.09
C ALA A 125 -21.72 -5.72 -3.93
N GLN A 126 -22.91 -6.28 -4.15
CA GLN A 126 -24.19 -5.60 -3.91
C GLN A 126 -24.34 -5.19 -2.44
N ALA A 127 -24.00 -6.07 -1.52
CA ALA A 127 -24.01 -5.78 -0.10
C ALA A 127 -23.04 -4.64 0.27
N ALA A 128 -21.84 -4.62 -0.33
CA ALA A 128 -20.87 -3.54 -0.15
C ALA A 128 -21.38 -2.21 -0.73
N SER A 129 -21.95 -2.24 -1.94
CA SER A 129 -22.60 -1.09 -2.59
C SER A 129 -23.65 -0.46 -1.69
N ALA A 130 -24.58 -1.26 -1.18
CA ALA A 130 -25.67 -0.81 -0.32
C ALA A 130 -25.17 -0.16 0.99
N VAL A 131 -24.10 -0.71 1.60
CA VAL A 131 -23.53 -0.18 2.87
C VAL A 131 -22.75 1.11 2.66
N VAL A 132 -21.96 1.18 1.57
CA VAL A 132 -21.07 2.33 1.31
C VAL A 132 -21.80 3.47 0.60
N GLY A 133 -22.79 3.13 -0.22
CA GLY A 133 -23.52 4.04 -1.11
C GLY A 133 -22.87 4.17 -2.50
N THR A 134 -21.82 3.39 -2.79
CA THR A 134 -21.11 3.42 -4.07
C THR A 134 -21.86 2.67 -5.15
N ALA A 135 -21.92 3.18 -6.38
CA ALA A 135 -22.55 2.50 -7.51
C ALA A 135 -21.85 1.16 -7.83
N GLU A 136 -22.62 0.15 -8.23
CA GLU A 136 -22.08 -1.21 -8.49
C GLU A 136 -21.01 -1.22 -9.58
N ASN A 137 -21.15 -0.38 -10.63
CA ASN A 137 -20.16 -0.24 -11.69
C ASN A 137 -18.84 0.40 -11.25
N ARG A 138 -18.76 0.88 -10.01
CA ARG A 138 -17.54 1.40 -9.38
C ARG A 138 -16.94 0.42 -8.36
N ILE A 139 -17.33 -0.85 -8.44
CA ILE A 139 -16.78 -1.92 -7.60
C ILE A 139 -15.93 -2.85 -8.48
N VAL A 140 -14.65 -2.91 -8.18
CA VAL A 140 -13.69 -3.79 -8.86
C VAL A 140 -13.45 -5.02 -8.00
N VAL A 141 -13.70 -6.20 -8.56
CA VAL A 141 -13.47 -7.48 -7.89
C VAL A 141 -12.20 -8.12 -8.45
N LYS A 142 -11.25 -8.44 -7.58
CA LYS A 142 -9.97 -9.07 -7.92
C LYS A 142 -9.82 -10.41 -7.19
N THR A 143 -9.25 -11.40 -7.85
CA THR A 143 -8.94 -12.70 -7.23
C THR A 143 -7.43 -12.84 -7.10
N ARG A 144 -6.94 -13.07 -5.87
CA ARG A 144 -5.54 -13.39 -5.61
C ARG A 144 -5.35 -14.91 -5.68
N LYS A 145 -5.00 -15.42 -6.84
CA LYS A 145 -4.52 -16.81 -7.00
C LYS A 145 -3.02 -16.86 -6.72
N ARG A 146 -2.57 -17.86 -5.95
CA ARG A 146 -1.15 -18.17 -5.85
C ARG A 146 -0.72 -18.83 -7.15
N ASP A 147 0.21 -18.22 -7.86
CA ASP A 147 0.85 -18.85 -8.99
C ASP A 147 1.80 -19.95 -8.49
N LYS A 148 1.62 -21.18 -8.98
CA LYS A 148 2.53 -22.30 -8.68
C LYS A 148 3.90 -22.13 -9.33
N GLY A 149 4.10 -21.09 -10.17
CA GLY A 149 5.30 -20.82 -10.96
C GLY A 149 6.21 -19.70 -10.46
N GLY A 150 5.99 -19.10 -9.27
CA GLY A 150 6.94 -18.16 -8.66
C GLY A 150 6.74 -16.68 -9.01
N SER A 151 5.77 -16.30 -9.81
CA SER A 151 5.29 -14.91 -9.89
C SER A 151 4.39 -14.62 -8.68
N GLN A 152 4.60 -13.50 -8.00
CA GLN A 152 3.82 -13.16 -6.80
C GLN A 152 2.34 -12.87 -7.14
N TYR A 153 2.04 -12.60 -8.41
CA TYR A 153 0.72 -12.26 -8.93
C TYR A 153 0.53 -12.82 -10.34
N ALA A 154 -0.32 -13.83 -10.48
CA ALA A 154 -0.86 -14.17 -11.79
C ALA A 154 -1.75 -13.02 -12.28
N GLU A 155 -1.63 -12.65 -13.54
CA GLU A 155 -2.38 -11.55 -14.19
C GLU A 155 -3.86 -11.88 -14.44
N ASP A 156 -4.48 -12.73 -13.65
CA ASP A 156 -5.92 -13.00 -13.76
C ASP A 156 -6.71 -11.94 -12.97
N VAL A 157 -6.84 -10.77 -13.56
CA VAL A 157 -7.98 -9.89 -13.30
C VAL A 157 -9.17 -10.54 -14.01
N ASN A 158 -9.82 -11.49 -13.36
CA ASN A 158 -11.13 -11.94 -13.82
C ASN A 158 -12.11 -10.80 -13.53
N ASP A 159 -12.29 -9.93 -14.52
CA ASP A 159 -13.36 -8.92 -14.53
C ASP A 159 -14.70 -9.64 -14.43
N ILE A 160 -15.23 -9.72 -13.21
CA ILE A 160 -16.62 -10.16 -13.00
C ILE A 160 -17.59 -9.12 -13.54
N GLN A 161 -17.15 -7.88 -13.64
CA GLN A 161 -17.81 -6.80 -14.37
C GLN A 161 -16.71 -5.94 -14.99
N SER A 162 -16.83 -5.62 -16.28
CA SER A 162 -15.97 -4.65 -16.98
C SER A 162 -16.21 -3.27 -16.34
N ALA A 163 -15.50 -3.00 -15.26
CA ALA A 163 -15.45 -1.66 -14.73
C ALA A 163 -14.70 -0.80 -15.75
N ASP A 164 -15.27 0.32 -16.14
CA ASP A 164 -14.58 1.36 -16.85
C ASP A 164 -13.23 1.65 -16.18
N HIS A 165 -12.28 2.17 -16.93
CA HIS A 165 -10.98 2.50 -16.36
C HIS A 165 -11.13 3.49 -15.19
N ILE A 166 -11.09 2.97 -13.95
CA ILE A 166 -11.25 3.78 -12.73
C ILE A 166 -9.87 4.20 -12.25
N GLU A 167 -9.56 5.46 -12.50
CA GLU A 167 -8.33 6.13 -12.08
C GLU A 167 -8.68 7.52 -11.53
N GLY A 168 -7.89 8.04 -10.59
CA GLY A 168 -8.11 9.39 -10.06
C GLY A 168 -7.12 9.75 -8.96
N LEU A 169 -7.32 10.91 -8.37
CA LEU A 169 -6.53 11.39 -7.25
C LEU A 169 -7.17 11.03 -5.92
N ILE A 170 -6.34 10.58 -5.00
CA ILE A 170 -6.71 10.37 -3.59
C ILE A 170 -5.76 11.16 -2.69
N GLN A 171 -6.22 11.45 -1.47
CA GLN A 171 -5.43 12.11 -0.46
C GLN A 171 -5.07 11.14 0.68
N GLU A 172 -3.80 11.15 1.08
CA GLU A 172 -3.32 10.49 2.28
C GLU A 172 -2.55 11.48 3.14
N CYS A 173 -3.11 11.87 4.30
CA CYS A 173 -2.45 12.77 5.27
C CYS A 173 -1.92 14.07 4.62
N ALA A 174 -2.70 14.70 3.78
CA ALA A 174 -2.36 15.88 2.98
C ALA A 174 -1.41 15.65 1.80
N SER A 175 -0.97 14.44 1.51
CA SER A 175 -0.22 14.08 0.29
C SER A 175 -1.18 13.56 -0.78
N LEU A 176 -0.93 13.88 -2.05
CA LEU A 176 -1.73 13.43 -3.18
C LEU A 176 -1.07 12.26 -3.89
N PHE A 177 -1.89 11.31 -4.30
CA PHE A 177 -1.45 10.17 -5.11
C PHE A 177 -2.45 9.89 -6.22
N ARG A 178 -1.93 9.66 -7.42
CA ARG A 178 -2.72 9.10 -8.51
C ARG A 178 -2.76 7.60 -8.39
N VAL A 179 -3.97 7.05 -8.37
CA VAL A 179 -4.21 5.61 -8.25
C VAL A 179 -5.11 5.13 -9.38
N SER A 180 -4.87 3.89 -9.85
CA SER A 180 -5.69 3.19 -10.84
C SER A 180 -6.09 1.84 -10.27
N ILE A 181 -7.39 1.61 -10.12
CA ILE A 181 -7.88 0.43 -9.41
C ILE A 181 -8.39 -0.69 -10.32
N SER A 182 -8.67 -0.40 -11.60
CA SER A 182 -9.22 -1.36 -12.55
C SER A 182 -8.16 -2.13 -13.36
N SER A 183 -6.97 -1.57 -13.57
CA SER A 183 -6.03 -2.10 -14.56
C SER A 183 -4.98 -3.09 -14.03
N ARG A 184 -4.78 -3.18 -12.72
CA ARG A 184 -3.74 -4.02 -12.09
C ARG A 184 -4.18 -4.51 -10.72
N ILE A 185 -3.49 -5.54 -10.19
CA ILE A 185 -3.71 -6.01 -8.82
C ILE A 185 -3.39 -4.89 -7.82
N ASP A 186 -2.29 -4.17 -8.02
CA ASP A 186 -1.86 -3.08 -7.16
C ASP A 186 -2.37 -1.74 -7.67
N SER A 187 -3.03 -0.97 -6.80
CA SER A 187 -3.71 0.29 -7.15
C SER A 187 -2.78 1.49 -7.31
N GLY A 188 -1.53 1.39 -6.89
CA GLY A 188 -0.57 2.50 -6.93
C GLY A 188 -0.22 3.08 -5.54
N LEU A 189 -0.87 2.65 -4.46
CA LEU A 189 -0.52 3.03 -3.10
C LEU A 189 -0.79 1.88 -2.12
N PHE A 190 0.21 1.49 -1.34
CA PHE A 190 0.08 0.53 -0.25
C PHE A 190 -0.31 1.25 1.04
N PHE A 191 -1.55 1.08 1.49
CA PHE A 191 -2.11 1.80 2.65
C PHE A 191 -1.45 1.41 3.98
N ASP A 192 -1.02 0.18 4.09
CA ASP A 192 -0.44 -0.37 5.32
C ASP A 192 0.89 0.28 5.73
N HIS A 193 1.61 0.91 4.80
CA HIS A 193 2.87 1.61 5.07
C HIS A 193 2.69 3.08 5.51
N ARG A 194 1.47 3.58 5.68
CA ARG A 194 1.18 4.98 6.04
C ARG A 194 1.95 5.48 7.26
N PRO A 195 2.00 4.77 8.41
CA PRO A 195 2.77 5.23 9.56
C PRO A 195 4.28 5.20 9.34
N LEU A 196 4.80 4.24 8.54
CA LEU A 196 6.21 4.19 8.21
C LEU A 196 6.60 5.36 7.29
N ARG A 197 5.74 5.73 6.33
CA ARG A 197 5.91 6.95 5.53
C ARG A 197 5.96 8.20 6.39
N ALA A 198 5.03 8.34 7.35
CA ALA A 198 5.01 9.46 8.29
C ALA A 198 6.32 9.54 9.10
N LYS A 199 6.84 8.40 9.57
CA LYS A 199 8.13 8.33 10.26
C LYS A 199 9.30 8.78 9.37
N VAL A 200 9.31 8.44 8.10
CA VAL A 200 10.31 8.95 7.14
C VAL A 200 10.22 10.48 7.02
N ARG A 201 9.01 11.03 6.85
CA ARG A 201 8.78 12.49 6.79
C ARG A 201 9.33 13.21 8.02
N GLU A 202 9.04 12.70 9.21
CA GLU A 202 9.48 13.29 10.48
C GLU A 202 11.02 13.36 10.62
N ASN A 203 11.73 12.41 10.01
CA ASN A 203 13.18 12.28 10.12
C ASN A 203 13.96 12.84 8.92
N ALA A 204 13.29 13.32 7.86
CA ALA A 204 13.92 13.63 6.58
C ALA A 204 14.58 15.01 6.49
N SER A 205 14.32 15.93 7.44
CA SER A 205 14.76 17.33 7.34
C SER A 205 16.30 17.46 7.18
N GLY A 206 16.72 18.07 6.08
CA GLY A 206 18.12 18.24 5.71
C GLY A 206 18.88 16.96 5.32
N LYS A 207 18.20 15.83 5.24
CA LYS A 207 18.78 14.51 5.01
C LYS A 207 18.84 14.14 3.54
N SER A 208 19.80 13.28 3.17
CA SER A 208 19.79 12.54 1.91
C SER A 208 19.03 11.22 2.10
N VAL A 209 18.07 10.97 1.23
CA VAL A 209 17.18 9.82 1.30
C VAL A 209 17.34 8.95 0.06
N LEU A 210 17.49 7.64 0.26
CA LEU A 210 17.45 6.63 -0.80
C LEU A 210 16.20 5.76 -0.62
N ASN A 211 15.35 5.73 -1.63
CA ASN A 211 14.16 4.89 -1.68
C ASN A 211 14.37 3.79 -2.74
N LEU A 212 14.70 2.59 -2.29
CA LEU A 212 14.88 1.39 -3.13
C LEU A 212 13.58 0.63 -3.28
N PHE A 213 13.32 0.09 -4.48
CA PHE A 213 12.03 -0.48 -4.87
C PHE A 213 10.93 0.56 -4.67
N CYS A 214 11.16 1.76 -5.20
CA CYS A 214 10.36 2.94 -4.85
C CYS A 214 8.91 2.86 -5.33
N TYR A 215 8.57 1.94 -6.24
CA TYR A 215 7.24 1.78 -6.81
C TYR A 215 6.73 3.14 -7.35
N THR A 216 5.57 3.60 -6.91
CA THR A 216 5.00 4.90 -7.31
C THR A 216 5.54 6.09 -6.51
N GLY A 217 6.60 5.92 -5.74
CA GLY A 217 7.32 6.98 -5.04
C GLY A 217 6.65 7.54 -3.78
N SER A 218 5.74 6.81 -3.15
CA SER A 218 5.02 7.32 -1.98
C SER A 218 5.95 7.70 -0.82
N PHE A 219 6.97 6.90 -0.52
CA PHE A 219 7.99 7.26 0.47
C PHE A 219 8.81 8.48 0.05
N SER A 220 9.08 8.64 -1.26
CA SER A 220 9.82 9.79 -1.79
C SER A 220 9.04 11.09 -1.63
N VAL A 221 7.70 11.07 -1.82
CA VAL A 221 6.83 12.21 -1.54
C VAL A 221 6.94 12.61 -0.08
N TYR A 222 6.79 11.66 0.84
CA TYR A 222 6.87 11.94 2.29
C TYR A 222 8.27 12.42 2.71
N ALA A 223 9.34 11.88 2.13
CA ALA A 223 10.70 12.38 2.37
C ALA A 223 10.86 13.84 1.91
N ALA A 224 10.33 14.18 0.73
CA ALA A 224 10.36 15.55 0.21
C ALA A 224 9.54 16.52 1.08
N GLU A 225 8.35 16.10 1.55
CA GLU A 225 7.51 16.86 2.50
C GLU A 225 8.23 17.11 3.84
N GLY A 226 9.06 16.15 4.26
CA GLY A 226 9.93 16.28 5.43
C GLY A 226 11.16 17.17 5.21
N ASN A 227 11.24 17.90 4.09
CA ASN A 227 12.36 18.77 3.70
C ASN A 227 13.70 18.01 3.53
N ALA A 228 13.66 16.81 2.97
CA ALA A 228 14.88 16.12 2.55
C ALA A 228 15.71 17.02 1.60
N ARG A 229 17.03 17.06 1.79
CA ARG A 229 17.93 17.82 0.89
C ARG A 229 18.15 17.14 -0.46
N LEU A 230 17.98 15.81 -0.50
CA LEU A 230 18.13 14.96 -1.68
C LEU A 230 17.23 13.72 -1.51
N VAL A 231 16.55 13.31 -2.57
CA VAL A 231 15.80 12.04 -2.61
C VAL A 231 16.14 11.31 -3.90
N ASP A 232 16.73 10.13 -3.77
CA ASP A 232 16.94 9.18 -4.85
C ASP A 232 15.85 8.11 -4.80
N SER A 233 15.11 7.98 -5.88
CA SER A 233 14.05 6.99 -6.06
C SER A 233 14.48 5.98 -7.11
N VAL A 234 14.65 4.72 -6.72
CA VAL A 234 15.17 3.65 -7.57
C VAL A 234 14.13 2.57 -7.76
N ASP A 235 13.80 2.26 -9.01
CA ASP A 235 12.96 1.13 -9.39
C ASP A 235 13.38 0.58 -10.75
N LEU A 236 13.14 -0.71 -10.98
CA LEU A 236 13.43 -1.36 -12.26
C LEU A 236 12.39 -1.00 -13.34
N SER A 237 11.15 -0.73 -12.92
CA SER A 237 10.01 -0.47 -13.79
C SER A 237 9.97 0.98 -14.23
N ASN A 238 10.09 1.22 -15.56
CA ASN A 238 9.92 2.56 -16.10
C ASN A 238 8.53 3.14 -15.81
N THR A 239 7.48 2.30 -15.84
CA THR A 239 6.11 2.73 -15.53
C THR A 239 6.00 3.26 -14.11
N TYR A 240 6.66 2.60 -13.15
CA TYR A 240 6.65 3.05 -11.75
C TYR A 240 7.48 4.31 -11.54
N ILE A 241 8.61 4.43 -12.22
CA ILE A 241 9.43 5.66 -12.22
C ILE A 241 8.63 6.86 -12.73
N GLU A 242 7.92 6.72 -13.87
CA GLU A 242 7.09 7.82 -14.38
C GLU A 242 5.92 8.16 -13.44
N ARG A 243 5.28 7.17 -12.84
CA ARG A 243 4.24 7.40 -11.84
C ARG A 243 4.81 8.07 -10.56
N ALA A 244 6.02 7.71 -10.15
CA ALA A 244 6.69 8.35 -9.02
C ALA A 244 6.99 9.84 -9.30
N LYS A 245 7.45 10.17 -10.50
CA LYS A 245 7.63 11.57 -10.93
C LYS A 245 6.31 12.33 -10.92
N GLU A 246 5.24 11.72 -11.43
CA GLU A 246 3.90 12.33 -11.41
C GLU A 246 3.45 12.62 -9.98
N ASN A 247 3.53 11.66 -9.07
CA ASN A 247 3.16 11.84 -7.66
C ASN A 247 3.99 12.94 -6.98
N MET A 248 5.28 13.03 -7.27
CA MET A 248 6.12 14.11 -6.76
C MET A 248 5.65 15.49 -7.27
N ARG A 249 5.36 15.63 -8.58
CA ARG A 249 4.86 16.89 -9.17
C ARG A 249 3.50 17.30 -8.58
N LEU A 250 2.58 16.36 -8.38
CA LEU A 250 1.28 16.62 -7.75
C LEU A 250 1.42 17.23 -6.35
N ASN A 251 2.50 16.89 -5.64
CA ASN A 251 2.81 17.43 -4.32
C ASN A 251 3.74 18.66 -4.34
N GLY A 252 4.05 19.20 -5.53
CA GLY A 252 4.85 20.42 -5.70
C GLY A 252 6.37 20.18 -5.72
N PHE A 253 6.82 18.95 -5.89
CA PHE A 253 8.24 18.58 -5.90
C PHE A 253 8.71 18.23 -7.32
N SER A 254 9.26 19.22 -8.05
CA SER A 254 9.70 19.11 -9.45
C SER A 254 11.18 19.39 -9.69
N ASP A 255 11.96 19.69 -8.66
CA ASP A 255 13.40 19.95 -8.79
C ASP A 255 14.16 18.64 -9.02
N GLU A 256 14.52 18.35 -10.27
CA GLU A 256 15.20 17.10 -10.66
C GLU A 256 16.65 17.01 -10.14
N LYS A 257 17.26 18.11 -9.69
CA LYS A 257 18.57 18.08 -9.02
C LYS A 257 18.45 17.56 -7.60
N LYS A 258 17.33 17.82 -6.98
CA LYS A 258 17.01 17.43 -5.60
C LYS A 258 16.24 16.10 -5.52
N TYR A 259 15.37 15.82 -6.49
CA TYR A 259 14.53 14.63 -6.54
C TYR A 259 14.85 13.82 -7.78
N ARG A 260 15.71 12.81 -7.63
CA ARG A 260 16.22 12.03 -8.76
C ARG A 260 15.46 10.70 -8.88
N PHE A 261 15.16 10.32 -10.12
CA PHE A 261 14.45 9.09 -10.44
C PHE A 261 15.35 8.22 -11.30
N ILE A 262 15.68 7.05 -10.81
CA ILE A 262 16.72 6.20 -11.38
C ILE A 262 16.10 4.85 -11.73
N ARG A 263 16.04 4.54 -13.02
CA ARG A 263 15.66 3.22 -13.48
C ARG A 263 16.88 2.30 -13.40
N ALA A 264 16.89 1.44 -12.37
CA ALA A 264 18.00 0.50 -12.16
C ALA A 264 17.53 -0.71 -11.34
N ASP A 265 18.29 -1.81 -11.46
CA ASP A 265 18.23 -2.91 -10.49
C ASP A 265 18.78 -2.44 -9.14
N ALA A 266 18.05 -2.70 -8.06
CA ALA A 266 18.42 -2.21 -6.73
C ALA A 266 19.75 -2.80 -6.21
N ALA A 267 20.06 -4.08 -6.52
CA ALA A 267 21.31 -4.69 -6.11
C ALA A 267 22.51 -4.09 -6.85
N GLU A 268 22.35 -3.88 -8.17
CA GLU A 268 23.37 -3.22 -9.00
C GLU A 268 23.57 -1.76 -8.54
N PHE A 269 22.50 -1.04 -8.28
CA PHE A 269 22.58 0.32 -7.77
C PHE A 269 23.34 0.41 -6.43
N ILE A 270 23.03 -0.47 -5.47
CA ILE A 270 23.74 -0.56 -4.19
C ILE A 270 25.23 -0.81 -4.43
N PHE A 271 25.58 -1.75 -5.32
CA PHE A 271 26.97 -2.07 -5.65
C PHE A 271 27.71 -0.85 -6.21
N GLN A 272 27.13 -0.17 -7.19
CA GLN A 272 27.72 1.03 -7.80
C GLN A 272 27.92 2.17 -6.78
N LYS A 273 26.92 2.42 -5.94
CA LYS A 273 27.00 3.46 -4.90
C LYS A 273 28.04 3.15 -3.82
N LYS A 274 28.18 1.87 -3.47
CA LYS A 274 29.24 1.43 -2.56
C LYS A 274 30.63 1.71 -3.15
N ALA A 275 30.82 1.43 -4.45
CA ALA A 275 32.08 1.67 -5.16
C ALA A 275 32.40 3.18 -5.28
N SER A 276 31.41 4.02 -5.54
CA SER A 276 31.59 5.48 -5.64
C SER A 276 31.79 6.20 -4.28
N GLY A 277 31.57 5.49 -3.18
CA GLY A 277 31.68 6.08 -1.83
C GLY A 277 30.51 6.95 -1.41
N GLU A 278 29.43 7.06 -2.21
CA GLU A 278 28.23 7.81 -1.85
C GLU A 278 27.54 7.21 -0.62
N ARG A 279 26.94 8.08 0.21
CA ARG A 279 26.25 7.70 1.44
C ARG A 279 24.94 8.43 1.59
N TYR A 280 24.00 7.83 2.33
CA TYR A 280 22.67 8.35 2.62
C TYR A 280 22.40 8.40 4.12
N ASP A 281 21.62 9.39 4.53
CA ASP A 281 21.21 9.54 5.93
C ASP A 281 20.01 8.66 6.26
N ILE A 282 19.14 8.43 5.28
CA ILE A 282 17.96 7.57 5.40
C ILE A 282 17.91 6.65 4.17
N ILE A 283 17.71 5.37 4.40
CA ILE A 283 17.45 4.40 3.33
C ILE A 283 16.12 3.69 3.61
N ILE A 284 15.26 3.60 2.61
CA ILE A 284 14.05 2.79 2.61
C ILE A 284 14.31 1.58 1.74
N LEU A 285 14.07 0.39 2.28
CA LEU A 285 14.20 -0.89 1.60
C LEU A 285 12.91 -1.67 1.79
N ASP A 286 12.02 -1.64 0.80
CA ASP A 286 10.74 -2.35 0.80
C ASP A 286 10.58 -3.21 -0.45
N PRO A 287 11.36 -4.30 -0.56
CA PRO A 287 11.43 -5.13 -1.74
C PRO A 287 10.22 -6.07 -1.85
N PRO A 288 9.83 -6.48 -3.07
CA PRO A 288 8.85 -7.53 -3.26
C PRO A 288 9.36 -8.86 -2.67
N THR A 289 8.44 -9.74 -2.25
CA THR A 289 8.81 -11.07 -1.74
C THR A 289 9.55 -11.90 -2.79
N PHE A 290 9.13 -11.76 -4.05
CA PHE A 290 9.71 -12.47 -5.19
C PHE A 290 9.64 -11.58 -6.44
N SER A 291 10.69 -11.58 -7.26
CA SER A 291 10.67 -10.90 -8.55
C SER A 291 11.47 -11.73 -9.57
N ASN A 292 10.82 -12.02 -10.69
CA ASN A 292 11.43 -12.67 -11.84
C ASN A 292 11.31 -11.73 -13.04
N SER A 293 12.20 -10.73 -13.10
CA SER A 293 12.20 -9.78 -14.21
C SER A 293 13.10 -10.28 -15.34
N LYS A 294 12.57 -10.26 -16.57
CA LYS A 294 13.38 -10.51 -17.79
C LYS A 294 14.49 -9.47 -17.99
N MET A 295 14.47 -8.38 -17.22
CA MET A 295 15.46 -7.29 -17.30
C MET A 295 16.64 -7.49 -16.34
N THR A 296 16.59 -8.50 -15.47
CA THR A 296 17.67 -8.86 -14.55
C THR A 296 18.13 -10.29 -14.83
N ASN A 297 19.43 -10.53 -14.72
CA ASN A 297 19.99 -11.87 -14.85
C ASN A 297 19.77 -12.75 -13.59
N THR A 298 19.18 -12.18 -12.55
CA THR A 298 19.00 -12.83 -11.25
C THR A 298 17.55 -12.72 -10.80
N VAL A 299 17.04 -13.82 -10.27
CA VAL A 299 15.72 -13.87 -9.62
C VAL A 299 15.89 -13.38 -8.18
N LEU A 300 15.06 -12.44 -7.75
CA LEU A 300 14.99 -12.01 -6.35
C LEU A 300 14.10 -12.99 -5.56
N ASP A 301 14.66 -13.64 -4.55
CA ASP A 301 13.94 -14.36 -3.49
C ASP A 301 14.26 -13.67 -2.14
N LEU A 302 13.40 -12.79 -1.69
CA LEU A 302 13.67 -11.99 -0.51
C LEU A 302 13.94 -12.82 0.74
N VAL A 303 13.34 -14.01 0.86
CA VAL A 303 13.56 -14.88 2.03
C VAL A 303 15.04 -15.31 2.13
N LYS A 304 15.73 -15.44 1.00
CA LYS A 304 17.16 -15.79 0.94
C LYS A 304 18.06 -14.56 0.84
N ASP A 305 17.60 -13.53 0.08
CA ASP A 305 18.46 -12.41 -0.35
C ASP A 305 18.46 -11.23 0.62
N TRP A 306 17.55 -11.18 1.61
CA TRP A 306 17.43 -10.04 2.50
C TRP A 306 18.76 -9.67 3.21
N PRO A 307 19.63 -10.60 3.65
CA PRO A 307 20.87 -10.20 4.32
C PRO A 307 21.79 -9.40 3.38
N ARG A 308 21.89 -9.81 2.12
CA ARG A 308 22.69 -9.11 1.10
C ARG A 308 22.18 -7.66 0.89
N PHE A 309 20.85 -7.48 0.79
CA PHE A 309 20.28 -6.15 0.61
C PHE A 309 20.45 -5.28 1.85
N VAL A 310 20.17 -5.81 3.04
CA VAL A 310 20.30 -5.08 4.30
C VAL A 310 21.75 -4.66 4.53
N ASN A 311 22.72 -5.60 4.38
CA ASN A 311 24.15 -5.29 4.55
C ASN A 311 24.64 -4.29 3.50
N GLY A 312 24.19 -4.41 2.25
CA GLY A 312 24.48 -3.44 1.20
C GLY A 312 23.97 -2.04 1.57
N CYS A 313 22.76 -1.94 2.08
CA CYS A 313 22.18 -0.67 2.54
C CYS A 313 22.93 -0.11 3.76
N ILE A 314 23.27 -0.93 4.75
CA ILE A 314 24.06 -0.51 5.91
C ILE A 314 25.41 0.09 5.50
N ALA A 315 26.07 -0.52 4.50
CA ALA A 315 27.32 0.00 3.95
C ALA A 315 27.16 1.38 3.28
N LEU A 316 25.96 1.74 2.84
CA LEU A 316 25.62 3.05 2.26
C LEU A 316 25.15 4.07 3.30
N LEU A 317 24.97 3.72 4.56
CA LEU A 317 24.55 4.68 5.58
C LEU A 317 25.69 5.61 5.98
N THR A 318 25.35 6.88 6.20
CA THR A 318 26.20 7.82 6.95
C THR A 318 26.29 7.37 8.42
N LYS A 319 27.27 7.90 9.16
CA LYS A 319 27.27 7.79 10.63
C LYS A 319 26.02 8.49 11.18
N GLY A 320 25.28 7.86 12.08
CA GLY A 320 23.98 8.31 12.56
C GLY A 320 22.83 8.07 11.59
N GLY A 321 23.08 7.46 10.42
CA GLY A 321 22.06 7.15 9.43
C GLY A 321 21.15 5.99 9.83
N VAL A 322 20.00 5.88 9.16
CA VAL A 322 18.97 4.86 9.44
C VAL A 322 18.50 4.16 8.17
N LEU A 323 18.38 2.84 8.25
CA LEU A 323 17.70 1.99 7.28
C LEU A 323 16.34 1.59 7.85
N TYR A 324 15.27 1.86 7.10
CA TYR A 324 13.95 1.27 7.30
C TYR A 324 13.80 0.10 6.34
N PHE A 325 13.82 -1.11 6.89
CA PHE A 325 13.59 -2.35 6.14
C PHE A 325 12.18 -2.85 6.43
N SER A 326 11.38 -3.09 5.40
CA SER A 326 10.03 -3.64 5.52
C SER A 326 9.83 -4.83 4.59
N THR A 327 8.88 -5.71 4.94
CA THR A 327 8.53 -6.88 4.14
C THR A 327 7.15 -7.44 4.47
N ASN A 328 6.43 -7.89 3.43
CA ASN A 328 5.22 -8.69 3.56
C ASN A 328 5.48 -10.21 3.47
N ALA A 329 6.74 -10.64 3.34
CA ALA A 329 7.15 -12.04 3.24
C ALA A 329 6.96 -12.77 4.58
N LYS A 330 5.84 -13.50 4.73
CA LYS A 330 5.49 -14.22 5.97
C LYS A 330 6.54 -15.26 6.42
N ARG A 331 7.26 -15.86 5.47
CA ARG A 331 8.27 -16.90 5.73
C ARG A 331 9.65 -16.35 6.05
N LEU A 332 9.90 -15.07 5.81
CA LEU A 332 11.18 -14.45 6.13
C LEU A 332 11.42 -14.52 7.64
N ARG A 333 12.56 -15.03 8.05
CA ARG A 333 13.06 -14.98 9.44
C ARG A 333 14.18 -13.95 9.46
N PHE A 334 13.94 -12.87 10.18
CA PHE A 334 14.97 -11.86 10.37
C PHE A 334 15.90 -12.32 11.50
N ASP A 335 17.16 -12.49 11.17
CA ASP A 335 18.22 -12.95 12.08
C ASP A 335 19.33 -11.91 12.14
N GLU A 336 19.44 -11.22 13.27
CA GLU A 336 20.41 -10.15 13.46
C GLU A 336 21.87 -10.63 13.35
N SER A 337 22.13 -11.93 13.56
CA SER A 337 23.47 -12.50 13.39
C SER A 337 23.99 -12.47 11.96
N LEU A 338 23.09 -12.30 10.97
CA LEU A 338 23.43 -12.18 9.55
C LEU A 338 23.74 -10.74 9.14
N ILE A 339 23.66 -9.77 10.08
CA ILE A 339 24.03 -8.38 9.82
C ILE A 339 25.54 -8.25 9.98
N GLU A 340 26.20 -7.78 8.92
CA GLU A 340 27.64 -7.51 8.93
C GLU A 340 27.93 -6.29 9.83
N MET A 341 28.58 -6.54 10.97
CA MET A 341 28.99 -5.47 11.87
C MET A 341 30.26 -4.80 11.34
N PRO A 342 30.31 -3.46 11.21
CA PRO A 342 31.58 -2.75 11.05
C PRO A 342 32.53 -3.07 12.23
N ALA A 343 33.82 -2.87 12.07
CA ALA A 343 34.86 -3.27 13.02
C ALA A 343 34.69 -2.83 14.50
N ASN A 344 33.69 -1.96 14.82
CA ASN A 344 33.31 -1.56 16.16
C ASN A 344 32.01 -2.27 16.57
N GLU A 345 32.04 -3.04 17.64
CA GLU A 345 30.93 -3.90 18.11
C GLU A 345 29.59 -3.19 18.39
N ASN A 346 29.56 -1.85 18.59
CA ASN A 346 28.33 -1.06 18.80
C ASN A 346 27.92 -0.22 17.58
N ALA A 347 28.38 -0.58 16.40
CA ALA A 347 28.19 0.25 15.21
C ALA A 347 26.75 0.19 14.65
N ILE A 348 25.98 -0.85 14.96
CA ILE A 348 24.62 -1.06 14.44
C ILE A 348 23.67 -1.31 15.61
N THR A 349 22.50 -0.67 15.56
CA THR A 349 21.37 -0.94 16.45
C THR A 349 20.16 -1.37 15.60
N VAL A 350 19.56 -2.48 15.98
CA VAL A 350 18.35 -3.02 15.32
C VAL A 350 17.15 -2.89 16.26
N ARG A 351 16.03 -2.44 15.74
CA ARG A 351 14.76 -2.37 16.46
C ARG A 351 13.62 -2.85 15.58
N ASP A 352 12.85 -3.82 16.03
CA ASP A 352 11.57 -4.16 15.41
C ASP A 352 10.56 -3.01 15.70
N ILE A 353 10.09 -2.37 14.64
CA ILE A 353 9.12 -1.28 14.69
C ILE A 353 7.75 -1.68 14.11
N THR A 354 7.54 -2.96 13.84
CA THR A 354 6.31 -3.47 13.21
C THR A 354 5.05 -2.93 13.86
N ALA A 355 4.94 -3.04 15.19
CA ALA A 355 3.73 -2.64 15.91
C ALA A 355 3.41 -1.13 15.75
N SER A 356 4.44 -0.28 15.63
CA SER A 356 4.28 1.18 15.48
C SER A 356 4.06 1.61 14.03
N THR A 357 4.16 0.68 13.08
CA THR A 357 3.99 0.97 11.63
C THR A 357 2.70 0.42 11.04
N ILE A 358 1.87 -0.28 11.84
CA ILE A 358 0.57 -0.78 11.40
C ILE A 358 -0.49 0.32 11.61
N PRO A 359 -1.18 0.78 10.55
CA PRO A 359 -2.20 1.81 10.66
C PRO A 359 -3.54 1.26 11.17
N GLU A 360 -4.45 2.16 11.60
CA GLU A 360 -5.75 1.88 12.22
C GLU A 360 -6.62 0.93 11.39
N ASP A 361 -6.62 1.09 10.08
CA ASP A 361 -7.39 0.28 9.14
C ASP A 361 -6.86 -1.17 9.01
N PHE A 362 -5.64 -1.45 9.53
CA PHE A 362 -4.99 -2.77 9.55
C PHE A 362 -4.72 -3.35 10.93
N LEU A 363 -5.16 -2.73 12.03
CA LEU A 363 -4.81 -3.12 13.42
C LEU A 363 -5.06 -4.60 13.74
N GLN A 364 -6.05 -5.23 13.11
CA GLN A 364 -6.38 -6.64 13.34
C GLN A 364 -5.52 -7.61 12.53
N LYS A 365 -4.68 -7.11 11.64
CA LYS A 365 -3.83 -7.88 10.75
C LYS A 365 -2.40 -7.35 10.84
N LYS A 366 -1.44 -8.18 10.52
CA LYS A 366 -0.03 -7.79 10.38
C LYS A 366 0.33 -7.88 8.89
N PRO A 367 0.02 -6.84 8.09
CA PRO A 367 0.23 -6.86 6.64
C PRO A 367 1.70 -6.94 6.27
N HIS A 368 2.56 -6.29 7.06
CA HIS A 368 4.01 -6.30 6.90
C HIS A 368 4.71 -6.43 8.25
N ARG A 369 6.02 -6.59 8.22
CA ARG A 369 6.95 -6.38 9.33
C ARG A 369 7.95 -5.31 8.94
N ALA A 370 8.44 -4.54 9.92
CA ALA A 370 9.39 -3.47 9.68
C ALA A 370 10.45 -3.37 10.79
N TRP A 371 11.66 -3.06 10.39
CA TRP A 371 12.81 -2.85 11.28
C TRP A 371 13.44 -1.49 11.01
N GLU A 372 13.84 -0.83 12.08
CA GLU A 372 14.71 0.33 12.09
C GLU A 372 16.12 -0.12 12.42
N ILE A 373 17.04 0.06 11.50
CA ILE A 373 18.46 -0.34 11.64
C ILE A 373 19.31 0.94 11.58
N ARG A 374 19.99 1.28 12.65
CA ARG A 374 20.79 2.50 12.75
C ARG A 374 22.28 2.18 12.73
N ARG A 375 23.03 3.01 12.00
CA ARG A 375 24.48 3.04 12.07
C ARG A 375 24.92 4.13 13.06
N ASN A 376 25.46 3.74 14.23
CA ASN A 376 25.89 4.64 15.30
C ASN A 376 27.19 5.40 14.96
#